data_973868a9002021a781a4a3ca305ccb23
#
_entry.id   973868a9002021a781a4a3ca305ccb23
#
_cell.length_a   1.000
_cell.length_b   1.000
_cell.length_c   1.000
_cell.angle_alpha   90.00
_cell.angle_beta   90.00
_cell.angle_gamma   90.00
#
_symmetry.space_group_name_H-M   'P 1'
#
loop_
_entity.id
_entity.type
_entity.pdbx_description
1 polymer ?
#
loop_
_entity_poly.entity_id
_entity_poly.type
_entity_poly.pdbx_seq_one_letter_code
_entity_poly.pdbx_strand_id
1 'polypeptide(L)'
;MLIENNQASKQPLMTKLLLMCGVIGSFLFTIVYLIEGATRPGYNAWHQAISLLSQSNQGWEQITNFIVCGLLIIAFAIGLRQTLRTGRGATWGPILLAAVGVGLIVAGVFVTDPAQGYPPGTPDGSTVHPTLLGTIHFAIGAPAVFGLLPLACFVLARRFAEETQQKGWAVYSVLTGVLMLAFFVGFIITGIHDGPAGLMERLSIMTGMAWIVLLATLLLRKTGGFRLERGNRSSQRP
;
A
#
# COMPACT_ATOMS: atom_id res chain seq x y z
N MET A 1 31.12 -21.76 -16.84
CA MET A 1 30.92 -22.22 -15.44
C MET A 1 30.95 -21.09 -14.38
N LEU A 2 31.80 -20.05 -14.51
CA LEU A 2 31.84 -18.89 -13.57
C LEU A 2 30.71 -17.88 -13.75
N ILE A 3 30.12 -17.77 -14.93
CA ILE A 3 29.02 -16.83 -15.22
C ILE A 3 27.69 -17.32 -14.64
N GLU A 4 27.43 -18.61 -14.63
CA GLU A 4 26.21 -19.22 -14.06
C GLU A 4 26.14 -19.12 -12.53
N ASN A 5 27.26 -19.24 -11.83
CA ASN A 5 27.31 -19.07 -10.37
C ASN A 5 27.04 -17.63 -9.92
N ASN A 6 27.39 -16.63 -10.75
CA ASN A 6 27.15 -15.22 -10.43
C ASN A 6 25.67 -14.81 -10.65
N GLN A 7 24.98 -15.47 -11.57
CA GLN A 7 23.53 -15.25 -11.80
C GLN A 7 22.67 -15.85 -10.68
N ALA A 8 23.00 -17.06 -10.20
CA ALA A 8 22.27 -17.71 -9.11
C ALA A 8 22.40 -16.99 -7.76
N SER A 9 23.49 -16.24 -7.53
CA SER A 9 23.69 -15.44 -6.32
C SER A 9 22.97 -14.07 -6.37
N LYS A 10 22.75 -13.51 -7.56
CA LYS A 10 22.09 -12.20 -7.76
C LYS A 10 20.55 -12.28 -7.62
N GLN A 11 19.92 -13.38 -8.01
CA GLN A 11 18.47 -13.55 -7.91
C GLN A 11 17.92 -13.39 -6.48
N PRO A 12 18.47 -14.02 -5.45
CA PRO A 12 17.97 -13.87 -4.08
C PRO A 12 18.18 -12.44 -3.52
N LEU A 13 19.23 -11.72 -3.93
CA LEU A 13 19.44 -10.34 -3.52
C LEU A 13 18.41 -9.42 -4.16
N MET A 14 18.14 -9.54 -5.46
CA MET A 14 17.14 -8.75 -6.16
C MET A 14 15.74 -8.95 -5.54
N THR A 15 15.35 -10.19 -5.26
CA THR A 15 14.06 -10.47 -4.61
C THR A 15 13.97 -9.80 -3.23
N LYS A 16 15.05 -9.79 -2.45
CA LYS A 16 15.07 -9.08 -1.16
C LYS A 16 14.92 -7.58 -1.32
N LEU A 17 15.61 -6.96 -2.28
CA LEU A 17 15.49 -5.54 -2.57
C LEU A 17 14.05 -5.19 -2.98
N LEU A 18 13.44 -6.00 -3.84
CA LEU A 18 12.05 -5.83 -4.24
C LEU A 18 11.08 -5.97 -3.05
N LEU A 19 11.29 -6.92 -2.15
CA LEU A 19 10.49 -7.04 -0.93
C LEU A 19 10.67 -5.84 0.02
N MET A 20 11.88 -5.30 0.13
CA MET A 20 12.15 -4.09 0.93
C MET A 20 11.39 -2.87 0.40
N CYS A 21 11.10 -2.80 -0.91
CA CYS A 21 10.28 -1.72 -1.46
C CYS A 21 8.90 -1.63 -0.81
N GLY A 22 8.31 -2.76 -0.39
CA GLY A 22 7.05 -2.75 0.36
C GLY A 22 7.17 -2.08 1.73
N VAL A 23 8.27 -2.31 2.43
CA VAL A 23 8.55 -1.66 3.73
C VAL A 23 8.79 -0.17 3.52
N ILE A 24 9.73 0.18 2.63
CA ILE A 24 10.14 1.56 2.38
C ILE A 24 8.95 2.40 1.87
N GLY A 25 8.22 1.89 0.86
CA GLY A 25 7.10 2.61 0.26
C GLY A 25 5.98 2.89 1.26
N SER A 26 5.62 1.91 2.09
CA SER A 26 4.58 2.09 3.09
C SER A 26 4.96 3.08 4.19
N PHE A 27 6.20 3.04 4.68
CA PHE A 27 6.70 4.01 5.66
C PHE A 27 6.80 5.40 5.06
N LEU A 28 7.40 5.52 3.86
CA LEU A 28 7.56 6.80 3.16
C LEU A 28 6.19 7.47 2.96
N PHE A 29 5.23 6.73 2.39
CA PHE A 29 3.89 7.23 2.16
C PHE A 29 3.25 7.79 3.43
N THR A 30 3.30 6.98 4.51
CA THR A 30 2.68 7.33 5.78
C THR A 30 3.35 8.54 6.43
N ILE A 31 4.67 8.56 6.48
CA ILE A 31 5.42 9.66 7.11
C ILE A 31 5.19 10.98 6.36
N VAL A 32 5.26 10.96 5.02
CA VAL A 32 5.10 12.16 4.20
C VAL A 32 3.72 12.78 4.43
N TYR A 33 2.62 12.05 4.24
CA TYR A 33 1.29 12.64 4.41
C TYR A 33 1.00 13.05 5.87
N LEU A 34 1.62 12.42 6.87
CA LEU A 34 1.47 12.84 8.26
C LEU A 34 2.20 14.18 8.51
N ILE A 35 3.42 14.33 8.00
CA ILE A 35 4.17 15.60 8.10
C ILE A 35 3.43 16.70 7.35
N GLU A 36 3.03 16.46 6.09
CA GLU A 36 2.27 17.42 5.31
C GLU A 36 0.97 17.82 6.01
N GLY A 37 0.21 16.83 6.50
CA GLY A 37 -1.05 17.09 7.21
C GLY A 37 -0.90 17.88 8.51
N ALA A 38 0.27 17.79 9.16
CA ALA A 38 0.58 18.53 10.37
C ALA A 38 1.12 19.94 10.09
N THR A 39 1.72 20.18 8.92
CA THR A 39 2.46 21.43 8.62
C THR A 39 1.79 22.29 7.55
N ARG A 40 0.84 21.73 6.78
CA ARG A 40 0.22 22.40 5.64
C ARG A 40 -0.75 23.50 6.11
N PRO A 41 -0.52 24.79 5.75
CA PRO A 41 -1.40 25.87 6.16
C PRO A 41 -2.84 25.68 5.67
N GLY A 42 -3.81 25.88 6.57
CA GLY A 42 -5.23 25.78 6.28
C GLY A 42 -5.77 24.36 6.03
N TYR A 43 -4.90 23.35 6.18
CA TYR A 43 -5.32 21.94 6.07
C TYR A 43 -5.64 21.37 7.46
N ASN A 44 -6.76 20.70 7.57
CA ASN A 44 -7.19 20.00 8.78
C ASN A 44 -7.21 18.48 8.56
N ALA A 45 -6.16 17.82 9.03
CA ALA A 45 -5.99 16.37 8.88
C ALA A 45 -7.10 15.51 9.52
N TRP A 46 -7.88 16.09 10.43
CA TRP A 46 -9.00 15.41 11.07
C TRP A 46 -10.21 15.26 10.13
N HIS A 47 -10.48 16.30 9.34
CA HIS A 47 -11.65 16.36 8.46
C HIS A 47 -11.31 16.08 7.00
N GLN A 48 -10.15 16.55 6.53
CA GLN A 48 -9.80 16.58 5.13
C GLN A 48 -9.05 15.32 4.68
N ALA A 49 -9.40 14.84 3.48
CA ALA A 49 -8.79 13.68 2.86
C ALA A 49 -7.30 13.89 2.55
N ILE A 50 -6.50 12.81 2.62
CA ILE A 50 -5.06 12.82 2.30
C ILE A 50 -4.82 13.30 0.87
N SER A 51 -5.71 12.94 -0.06
CA SER A 51 -5.57 13.34 -1.47
C SER A 51 -5.68 14.86 -1.67
N LEU A 52 -6.37 15.59 -0.78
CA LEU A 52 -6.44 17.03 -0.82
C LEU A 52 -5.08 17.72 -0.59
N LEU A 53 -4.11 17.04 0.04
CA LEU A 53 -2.73 17.53 0.14
C LEU A 53 -2.07 17.73 -1.23
N SER A 54 -2.56 17.08 -2.28
CA SER A 54 -2.10 17.34 -3.66
C SER A 54 -2.61 18.65 -4.26
N GLN A 55 -3.51 19.36 -3.55
CA GLN A 55 -3.95 20.69 -3.89
C GLN A 55 -2.97 21.76 -3.36
N SER A 56 -3.06 23.00 -3.83
CA SER A 56 -2.19 24.13 -3.47
C SER A 56 -0.80 24.11 -4.13
N ASN A 57 -0.03 25.17 -3.88
CA ASN A 57 1.31 25.34 -4.45
C ASN A 57 2.34 24.28 -3.98
N GLN A 58 2.09 23.64 -2.84
CA GLN A 58 2.93 22.56 -2.30
C GLN A 58 2.38 21.15 -2.64
N GLY A 59 1.32 21.05 -3.42
CA GLY A 59 0.68 19.78 -3.79
C GLY A 59 1.60 18.76 -4.49
N TRP A 60 2.69 19.26 -5.10
CA TRP A 60 3.71 18.42 -5.74
C TRP A 60 4.35 17.40 -4.78
N GLU A 61 4.42 17.70 -3.48
CA GLU A 61 4.96 16.80 -2.45
C GLU A 61 4.10 15.53 -2.34
N GLN A 62 2.80 15.70 -2.16
CA GLN A 62 1.86 14.56 -2.09
C GLN A 62 1.71 13.86 -3.44
N ILE A 63 1.74 14.57 -4.57
CA ILE A 63 1.76 13.98 -5.90
C ILE A 63 2.96 13.05 -6.04
N THR A 64 4.16 13.53 -5.67
CA THR A 64 5.40 12.74 -5.70
C THR A 64 5.29 11.54 -4.76
N ASN A 65 4.74 11.73 -3.56
CA ASN A 65 4.52 10.69 -2.58
C ASN A 65 3.63 9.55 -3.15
N PHE A 66 2.53 9.88 -3.80
CA PHE A 66 1.66 8.92 -4.48
C PHE A 66 2.40 8.13 -5.57
N ILE A 67 3.13 8.82 -6.46
CA ILE A 67 3.83 8.19 -7.58
C ILE A 67 4.95 7.28 -7.08
N VAL A 68 5.81 7.77 -6.19
CA VAL A 68 6.95 7.01 -5.65
C VAL A 68 6.45 5.80 -4.86
N CYS A 69 5.44 5.98 -4.00
CA CYS A 69 4.85 4.87 -3.27
C CYS A 69 4.25 3.84 -4.24
N GLY A 70 3.52 4.27 -5.25
CA GLY A 70 2.95 3.38 -6.27
C GLY A 70 4.01 2.52 -6.97
N LEU A 71 5.13 3.13 -7.38
CA LEU A 71 6.26 2.42 -7.98
C LEU A 71 6.90 1.41 -7.01
N LEU A 72 7.07 1.78 -5.74
CA LEU A 72 7.61 0.90 -4.71
C LEU A 72 6.67 -0.28 -4.40
N ILE A 73 5.36 -0.07 -4.39
CA ILE A 73 4.38 -1.15 -4.22
C ILE A 73 4.36 -2.09 -5.43
N ILE A 74 4.51 -1.58 -6.66
CA ILE A 74 4.67 -2.43 -7.86
C ILE A 74 5.95 -3.27 -7.74
N ALA A 75 7.07 -2.66 -7.35
CA ALA A 75 8.32 -3.38 -7.13
C ALA A 75 8.15 -4.47 -6.05
N PHE A 76 7.48 -4.17 -4.94
CA PHE A 76 7.13 -5.15 -3.92
C PHE A 76 6.26 -6.30 -4.47
N ALA A 77 5.25 -6.00 -5.29
CA ALA A 77 4.40 -7.01 -5.92
C ALA A 77 5.20 -7.97 -6.82
N ILE A 78 6.21 -7.47 -7.54
CA ILE A 78 7.15 -8.31 -8.31
C ILE A 78 7.96 -9.22 -7.37
N GLY A 79 8.50 -8.69 -6.28
CA GLY A 79 9.21 -9.46 -5.26
C GLY A 79 8.32 -10.54 -4.62
N LEU A 80 7.08 -10.19 -4.32
CA LEU A 80 6.06 -11.11 -3.82
C LEU A 80 5.80 -12.26 -4.83
N ARG A 81 5.65 -11.95 -6.12
CA ARG A 81 5.46 -12.95 -7.17
C ARG A 81 6.65 -13.90 -7.29
N GLN A 82 7.87 -13.39 -7.17
CA GLN A 82 9.09 -14.20 -7.19
C GLN A 82 9.18 -15.14 -5.97
N THR A 83 8.61 -14.71 -4.83
CA THR A 83 8.59 -15.49 -3.58
C THR A 83 7.45 -16.52 -3.56
N LEU A 84 6.26 -16.12 -4.01
CA LEU A 84 5.05 -16.95 -4.02
C LEU A 84 4.88 -17.63 -5.39
N ARG A 85 5.75 -18.56 -5.74
CA ARG A 85 5.78 -19.18 -7.09
C ARG A 85 4.52 -19.97 -7.44
N THR A 86 3.95 -20.72 -6.48
CA THR A 86 2.83 -21.63 -6.66
C THR A 86 1.85 -21.58 -5.49
N GLY A 87 0.69 -22.15 -5.66
CA GLY A 87 -0.36 -22.25 -4.62
C GLY A 87 -1.34 -21.07 -4.62
N ARG A 88 -2.28 -21.11 -3.68
CA ARG A 88 -3.33 -20.07 -3.57
C ARG A 88 -2.72 -18.69 -3.36
N GLY A 89 -3.29 -17.67 -3.98
CA GLY A 89 -2.83 -16.29 -3.88
C GLY A 89 -1.52 -15.98 -4.59
N ALA A 90 -0.77 -16.96 -5.13
CA ALA A 90 0.52 -16.75 -5.79
C ALA A 90 0.43 -15.87 -7.06
N THR A 91 -0.70 -15.86 -7.72
CA THR A 91 -0.96 -15.04 -8.91
C THR A 91 -1.75 -13.78 -8.55
N TRP A 92 -2.90 -13.94 -7.91
CA TRP A 92 -3.80 -12.82 -7.64
C TRP A 92 -3.30 -11.87 -6.55
N GLY A 93 -2.60 -12.36 -5.52
CA GLY A 93 -2.02 -11.49 -4.49
C GLY A 93 -1.08 -10.43 -5.08
N PRO A 94 -0.03 -10.82 -5.84
CA PRO A 94 0.84 -9.87 -6.53
C PRO A 94 0.13 -8.99 -7.55
N ILE A 95 -0.82 -9.51 -8.34
CA ILE A 95 -1.58 -8.72 -9.31
C ILE A 95 -2.39 -7.62 -8.62
N LEU A 96 -3.10 -7.94 -7.54
CA LEU A 96 -3.89 -6.98 -6.78
C LEU A 96 -2.99 -5.88 -6.18
N LEU A 97 -1.84 -6.26 -5.61
CA LEU A 97 -0.89 -5.28 -5.08
C LEU A 97 -0.25 -4.42 -6.17
N ALA A 98 0.05 -4.98 -7.34
CA ALA A 98 0.51 -4.19 -8.47
C ALA A 98 -0.57 -3.19 -8.94
N ALA A 99 -1.83 -3.63 -8.98
CA ALA A 99 -2.96 -2.75 -9.31
C ALA A 99 -3.17 -1.64 -8.26
N VAL A 100 -2.96 -1.92 -6.96
CA VAL A 100 -2.91 -0.87 -5.92
C VAL A 100 -1.81 0.15 -6.23
N GLY A 101 -0.60 -0.30 -6.58
CA GLY A 101 0.49 0.59 -6.95
C GLY A 101 0.17 1.45 -8.18
N VAL A 102 -0.47 0.87 -9.21
CA VAL A 102 -0.96 1.63 -10.38
C VAL A 102 -2.01 2.64 -9.95
N GLY A 103 -2.95 2.28 -9.09
CA GLY A 103 -3.97 3.19 -8.57
C GLY A 103 -3.38 4.38 -7.81
N LEU A 104 -2.32 4.17 -7.03
CA LEU A 104 -1.59 5.26 -6.37
C LEU A 104 -0.93 6.19 -7.39
N ILE A 105 -0.31 5.66 -8.45
CA ILE A 105 0.25 6.48 -9.54
C ILE A 105 -0.86 7.28 -10.23
N VAL A 106 -2.00 6.66 -10.51
CA VAL A 106 -3.16 7.35 -11.08
C VAL A 106 -3.64 8.46 -10.15
N ALA A 107 -3.71 8.22 -8.83
CA ALA A 107 -4.09 9.23 -7.86
C ALA A 107 -3.12 10.42 -7.79
N GLY A 108 -1.83 10.20 -8.05
CA GLY A 108 -0.82 11.25 -8.14
C GLY A 108 -0.89 12.04 -9.45
N VAL A 109 -1.07 11.35 -10.59
CA VAL A 109 -1.12 11.99 -11.91
C VAL A 109 -2.44 12.74 -12.14
N PHE A 110 -3.55 12.15 -11.72
CA PHE A 110 -4.89 12.73 -11.82
C PHE A 110 -5.26 13.28 -10.44
N VAL A 111 -4.95 14.57 -10.23
CA VAL A 111 -5.16 15.24 -8.95
C VAL A 111 -6.65 15.34 -8.63
N THR A 112 -7.01 15.12 -7.36
CA THR A 112 -8.38 15.29 -6.87
C THR A 112 -8.87 16.73 -7.02
N ASP A 113 -10.18 16.94 -7.05
CA ASP A 113 -10.75 18.29 -7.03
C ASP A 113 -10.70 18.91 -5.61
N PRO A 114 -10.69 20.27 -5.49
CA PRO A 114 -10.86 20.94 -4.22
C PRO A 114 -12.17 20.55 -3.55
N ALA A 115 -12.14 20.27 -2.25
CA ALA A 115 -13.30 19.87 -1.47
C ALA A 115 -13.07 20.07 0.04
N GLN A 116 -14.08 19.90 0.86
CA GLN A 116 -13.98 19.89 2.32
C GLN A 116 -13.29 21.15 2.88
N GLY A 117 -13.55 22.33 2.29
CA GLY A 117 -12.94 23.59 2.71
C GLY A 117 -11.47 23.75 2.33
N TYR A 118 -10.89 22.86 1.50
CA TYR A 118 -9.47 22.93 1.12
C TYR A 118 -9.25 22.86 -0.40
N PRO A 119 -8.33 23.71 -0.95
CA PRO A 119 -7.54 24.79 -0.32
C PRO A 119 -8.41 25.88 0.31
N PRO A 120 -7.84 26.74 1.20
CA PRO A 120 -8.61 27.84 1.82
C PRO A 120 -9.39 28.66 0.79
N GLY A 121 -10.69 28.88 1.06
CA GLY A 121 -11.64 29.52 0.13
C GLY A 121 -12.48 28.54 -0.68
N THR A 122 -12.21 27.24 -0.61
CA THR A 122 -13.09 26.21 -1.16
C THR A 122 -14.34 26.05 -0.26
N PRO A 123 -15.56 25.87 -0.82
CA PRO A 123 -16.73 25.54 -0.03
C PRO A 123 -16.57 24.24 0.77
N ASP A 124 -17.23 24.17 1.91
CA ASP A 124 -17.35 22.92 2.69
C ASP A 124 -18.13 21.87 1.91
N GLY A 125 -17.89 20.58 2.24
CA GLY A 125 -18.56 19.45 1.63
C GLY A 125 -17.88 18.93 0.35
N SER A 126 -18.63 18.19 -0.45
CA SER A 126 -18.13 17.55 -1.67
C SER A 126 -18.05 18.54 -2.84
N THR A 127 -17.19 18.25 -3.81
CA THR A 127 -17.06 19.00 -5.06
C THR A 127 -18.38 19.02 -5.82
N VAL A 128 -18.91 20.23 -6.09
CA VAL A 128 -20.18 20.42 -6.80
C VAL A 128 -20.04 20.16 -8.31
N HIS A 129 -18.89 20.48 -8.88
CA HIS A 129 -18.61 20.30 -10.30
C HIS A 129 -17.28 19.53 -10.47
N PRO A 130 -17.33 18.18 -10.47
CA PRO A 130 -16.12 17.37 -10.61
C PRO A 130 -15.47 17.55 -11.98
N THR A 131 -14.16 17.75 -11.99
CA THR A 131 -13.37 17.77 -13.22
C THR A 131 -13.13 16.34 -13.73
N LEU A 132 -12.67 16.20 -14.97
CA LEU A 132 -12.26 14.91 -15.50
C LEU A 132 -11.11 14.32 -14.67
N LEU A 133 -10.14 15.15 -14.23
CA LEU A 133 -9.01 14.69 -13.42
C LEU A 133 -9.49 14.14 -12.06
N GLY A 134 -10.32 14.89 -11.34
CA GLY A 134 -10.90 14.45 -10.08
C GLY A 134 -11.78 13.21 -10.25
N THR A 135 -12.55 13.12 -11.34
CA THR A 135 -13.34 11.93 -11.64
C THR A 135 -12.46 10.69 -11.83
N ILE A 136 -11.35 10.78 -12.59
CA ILE A 136 -10.41 9.66 -12.76
C ILE A 136 -9.75 9.30 -11.42
N HIS A 137 -9.35 10.30 -10.63
CA HIS A 137 -8.81 10.08 -9.28
C HIS A 137 -9.73 9.21 -8.43
N PHE A 138 -11.00 9.57 -8.35
CA PHE A 138 -11.99 8.84 -7.56
C PHE A 138 -12.40 7.50 -8.18
N ALA A 139 -12.54 7.42 -9.49
CA ALA A 139 -12.99 6.20 -10.16
C ALA A 139 -11.93 5.08 -10.21
N ILE A 140 -10.65 5.43 -10.15
CA ILE A 140 -9.54 4.46 -10.26
C ILE A 140 -8.68 4.46 -8.99
N GLY A 141 -8.23 5.63 -8.52
CA GLY A 141 -7.32 5.74 -7.37
C GLY A 141 -7.94 5.22 -6.08
N ALA A 142 -9.14 5.68 -5.73
CA ALA A 142 -9.80 5.27 -4.50
C ALA A 142 -10.17 3.77 -4.47
N PRO A 143 -10.82 3.16 -5.50
CA PRO A 143 -11.06 1.73 -5.52
C PRO A 143 -9.80 0.87 -5.48
N ALA A 144 -8.69 1.35 -6.05
CA ALA A 144 -7.43 0.62 -5.98
C ALA A 144 -6.95 0.48 -4.53
N VAL A 145 -6.99 1.54 -3.75
CA VAL A 145 -6.53 1.51 -2.35
C VAL A 145 -7.59 0.89 -1.43
N PHE A 146 -8.83 1.34 -1.49
CA PHE A 146 -9.89 0.95 -0.54
C PHE A 146 -10.66 -0.31 -0.94
N GLY A 147 -10.49 -0.80 -2.17
CA GLY A 147 -11.10 -2.03 -2.68
C GLY A 147 -10.08 -3.15 -2.91
N LEU A 148 -9.05 -2.90 -3.74
CA LEU A 148 -8.12 -3.97 -4.15
C LEU A 148 -7.12 -4.33 -3.04
N LEU A 149 -6.72 -3.43 -2.16
CA LEU A 149 -5.82 -3.76 -1.05
C LEU A 149 -6.50 -4.66 -0.01
N PRO A 150 -7.73 -4.38 0.48
CA PRO A 150 -8.49 -5.35 1.28
C PRO A 150 -8.68 -6.70 0.58
N LEU A 151 -8.96 -6.68 -0.72
CA LEU A 151 -9.11 -7.91 -1.50
C LEU A 151 -7.80 -8.72 -1.53
N ALA A 152 -6.64 -8.04 -1.66
CA ALA A 152 -5.33 -8.70 -1.57
C ALA A 152 -5.12 -9.35 -0.19
N CYS A 153 -5.55 -8.68 0.90
CA CYS A 153 -5.53 -9.24 2.25
C CYS A 153 -6.33 -10.55 2.31
N PHE A 154 -7.56 -10.57 1.79
CA PHE A 154 -8.41 -11.77 1.79
C PHE A 154 -7.86 -12.89 0.90
N VAL A 155 -7.32 -12.56 -0.27
CA VAL A 155 -6.72 -13.53 -1.19
C VAL A 155 -5.51 -14.20 -0.54
N LEU A 156 -4.62 -13.43 0.12
CA LEU A 156 -3.45 -13.97 0.79
C LEU A 156 -3.78 -14.65 2.12
N ALA A 157 -4.84 -14.24 2.81
CA ALA A 157 -5.35 -14.94 3.99
C ALA A 157 -5.67 -16.41 3.68
N ARG A 158 -6.27 -16.70 2.52
CA ARG A 158 -6.56 -18.09 2.09
C ARG A 158 -5.30 -18.93 1.96
N ARG A 159 -4.19 -18.34 1.51
CA ARG A 159 -2.90 -19.01 1.45
C ARG A 159 -2.37 -19.36 2.85
N PHE A 160 -2.38 -18.37 3.75
CA PHE A 160 -1.90 -18.55 5.11
C PHE A 160 -2.75 -19.56 5.90
N ALA A 161 -4.04 -19.67 5.61
CA ALA A 161 -4.93 -20.63 6.25
C ALA A 161 -4.58 -22.10 5.93
N GLU A 162 -3.93 -22.37 4.79
CA GLU A 162 -3.50 -23.73 4.41
C GLU A 162 -2.28 -24.21 5.20
N GLU A 163 -1.46 -23.28 5.69
CA GLU A 163 -0.26 -23.59 6.45
C GLU A 163 -0.58 -23.52 7.96
N THR A 164 -0.53 -24.67 8.65
CA THR A 164 -0.91 -24.78 10.08
C THR A 164 -0.19 -23.76 10.96
N GLN A 165 1.08 -23.50 10.69
CA GLN A 165 1.90 -22.53 11.44
C GLN A 165 1.64 -21.06 11.07
N GLN A 166 0.79 -20.79 10.07
CA GLN A 166 0.50 -19.43 9.59
C GLN A 166 -0.96 -19.01 9.78
N LYS A 167 -1.76 -19.77 10.54
CA LYS A 167 -3.17 -19.44 10.81
C LYS A 167 -3.35 -18.04 11.44
N GLY A 168 -2.41 -17.62 12.29
CA GLY A 168 -2.40 -16.26 12.84
C GLY A 168 -2.28 -15.18 11.76
N TRP A 169 -1.48 -15.43 10.71
CA TRP A 169 -1.36 -14.53 9.56
C TRP A 169 -2.64 -14.49 8.73
N ALA A 170 -3.35 -15.62 8.62
CA ALA A 170 -4.65 -15.66 7.95
C ALA A 170 -5.67 -14.78 8.68
N VAL A 171 -5.80 -14.95 10.00
CA VAL A 171 -6.70 -14.13 10.83
C VAL A 171 -6.32 -12.66 10.76
N TYR A 172 -5.04 -12.31 10.93
CA TYR A 172 -4.55 -10.94 10.84
C TYR A 172 -4.89 -10.30 9.48
N SER A 173 -4.68 -11.03 8.37
CA SER A 173 -5.00 -10.52 7.04
C SER A 173 -6.51 -10.29 6.83
N VAL A 174 -7.35 -11.18 7.34
CA VAL A 174 -8.81 -10.99 7.30
C VAL A 174 -9.22 -9.77 8.11
N LEU A 175 -8.73 -9.67 9.35
CA LEU A 175 -9.03 -8.51 10.22
C LEU A 175 -8.57 -7.19 9.60
N THR A 176 -7.38 -7.17 9.00
CA THR A 176 -6.87 -6.00 8.27
C THR A 176 -7.83 -5.59 7.16
N GLY A 177 -8.22 -6.52 6.28
CA GLY A 177 -9.13 -6.22 5.19
C GLY A 177 -10.49 -5.71 5.66
N VAL A 178 -11.05 -6.32 6.71
CA VAL A 178 -12.33 -5.90 7.32
C VAL A 178 -12.20 -4.51 7.93
N LEU A 179 -11.16 -4.24 8.70
CA LEU A 179 -10.92 -2.93 9.33
C LEU A 179 -10.74 -1.82 8.29
N MET A 180 -9.99 -2.10 7.21
CA MET A 180 -9.83 -1.14 6.11
C MET A 180 -11.19 -0.76 5.51
N LEU A 181 -12.04 -1.74 5.22
CA LEU A 181 -13.38 -1.49 4.67
C LEU A 181 -14.27 -0.76 5.67
N ALA A 182 -14.22 -1.11 6.96
CA ALA A 182 -14.99 -0.43 8.00
C ALA A 182 -14.58 1.05 8.14
N PHE A 183 -13.29 1.35 8.16
CA PHE A 183 -12.80 2.73 8.20
C PHE A 183 -13.09 3.48 6.90
N PHE A 184 -13.06 2.82 5.75
CA PHE A 184 -13.43 3.46 4.48
C PHE A 184 -14.94 3.79 4.44
N VAL A 185 -15.80 2.91 4.93
CA VAL A 185 -17.22 3.22 5.10
C VAL A 185 -17.39 4.37 6.09
N GLY A 186 -16.64 4.37 7.19
CA GLY A 186 -16.59 5.49 8.14
C GLY A 186 -16.19 6.80 7.47
N PHE A 187 -15.18 6.78 6.59
CA PHE A 187 -14.74 7.95 5.79
C PHE A 187 -15.90 8.51 4.96
N ILE A 188 -16.64 7.65 4.26
CA ILE A 188 -17.79 8.09 3.44
C ILE A 188 -18.89 8.71 4.32
N ILE A 189 -19.27 8.01 5.40
CA ILE A 189 -20.37 8.45 6.29
C ILE A 189 -19.99 9.77 6.96
N THR A 190 -18.79 9.87 7.53
CA THR A 190 -18.36 11.08 8.23
C THR A 190 -18.12 12.25 7.27
N GLY A 191 -17.72 11.99 6.02
CA GLY A 191 -17.58 13.01 4.98
C GLY A 191 -18.90 13.65 4.57
N ILE A 192 -20.01 12.89 4.63
CA ILE A 192 -21.36 13.40 4.35
C ILE A 192 -21.90 14.26 5.51
N HIS A 193 -21.46 13.97 6.74
CA HIS A 193 -21.99 14.58 7.97
C HIS A 193 -21.01 15.54 8.65
N ASP A 194 -20.05 16.11 7.92
CA ASP A 194 -18.99 17.02 8.43
C ASP A 194 -18.23 16.48 9.64
N GLY A 195 -18.10 15.16 9.68
CA GLY A 195 -17.37 14.44 10.74
C GLY A 195 -15.87 14.28 10.45
N PRO A 196 -15.17 13.43 11.22
CA PRO A 196 -13.72 13.23 11.11
C PRO A 196 -13.35 12.31 9.92
N ALA A 197 -13.74 12.70 8.70
CA ALA A 197 -13.50 11.91 7.49
C ALA A 197 -12.01 11.66 7.25
N GLY A 198 -11.18 12.69 7.39
CA GLY A 198 -9.73 12.57 7.21
C GLY A 198 -9.08 11.59 8.21
N LEU A 199 -9.59 11.50 9.44
CA LEU A 199 -9.14 10.48 10.40
C LEU A 199 -9.50 9.07 9.93
N MET A 200 -10.74 8.85 9.48
CA MET A 200 -11.20 7.54 9.02
C MET A 200 -10.39 7.05 7.81
N GLU A 201 -10.13 7.94 6.87
CA GLU A 201 -9.28 7.62 5.71
C GLU A 201 -7.87 7.21 6.16
N ARG A 202 -7.24 7.97 7.06
CA ARG A 202 -5.91 7.66 7.60
C ARG A 202 -5.86 6.33 8.30
N LEU A 203 -6.85 6.01 9.14
CA LEU A 203 -6.94 4.72 9.82
C LEU A 203 -7.05 3.55 8.82
N SER A 204 -7.84 3.72 7.76
CA SER A 204 -7.93 2.71 6.69
C SER A 204 -6.58 2.49 6.01
N ILE A 205 -5.94 3.57 5.56
CA ILE A 205 -4.66 3.51 4.85
C ILE A 205 -3.54 2.98 5.75
N MET A 206 -3.41 3.48 6.98
CA MET A 206 -2.38 3.01 7.93
C MET A 206 -2.52 1.52 8.24
N THR A 207 -3.75 1.03 8.36
CA THR A 207 -4.03 -0.41 8.57
C THR A 207 -3.51 -1.24 7.40
N GLY A 208 -3.76 -0.81 6.17
CA GLY A 208 -3.27 -1.49 4.96
C GLY A 208 -1.75 -1.40 4.79
N MET A 209 -1.17 -0.22 5.02
CA MET A 209 0.28 -0.01 4.92
C MET A 209 1.04 -0.83 5.98
N ALA A 210 0.54 -0.89 7.21
CA ALA A 210 1.09 -1.74 8.25
C ALA A 210 1.07 -3.23 7.85
N TRP A 211 -0.01 -3.70 7.22
CA TRP A 211 -0.08 -5.06 6.71
C TRP A 211 0.96 -5.33 5.62
N ILE A 212 1.18 -4.41 4.67
CA ILE A 212 2.23 -4.54 3.65
C ILE A 212 3.61 -4.64 4.30
N VAL A 213 3.93 -3.77 5.28
CA VAL A 213 5.19 -3.79 6.02
C VAL A 213 5.43 -5.15 6.68
N LEU A 214 4.43 -5.64 7.40
CA LEU A 214 4.54 -6.90 8.13
C LEU A 214 4.63 -8.10 7.18
N LEU A 215 3.86 -8.11 6.08
CA LEU A 215 3.96 -9.12 5.03
C LEU A 215 5.36 -9.14 4.39
N ALA A 216 5.88 -7.98 4.00
CA ALA A 216 7.21 -7.85 3.42
C ALA A 216 8.29 -8.36 4.39
N THR A 217 8.20 -7.98 5.66
CA THR A 217 9.11 -8.41 6.73
C THR A 217 9.07 -9.94 6.94
N LEU A 218 7.87 -10.54 6.95
CA LEU A 218 7.70 -11.99 7.03
C LEU A 218 8.43 -12.70 5.89
N LEU A 219 8.25 -12.20 4.66
CA LEU A 219 8.85 -12.80 3.47
C LEU A 219 10.37 -12.62 3.45
N LEU A 220 10.87 -11.47 3.89
CA LEU A 220 12.31 -11.21 4.03
C LEU A 220 12.97 -12.19 5.02
N ARG A 221 12.34 -12.48 6.15
CA ARG A 221 12.82 -13.47 7.13
C ARG A 221 12.87 -14.88 6.54
N LYS A 222 11.84 -15.29 5.80
CA LYS A 222 11.79 -16.60 5.14
C LYS A 222 12.91 -16.75 4.08
N THR A 223 13.18 -15.70 3.30
CA THR A 223 14.25 -15.71 2.29
C THR A 223 15.66 -15.65 2.90
N GLY A 224 15.80 -15.17 4.14
CA GLY A 224 17.06 -15.17 4.92
C GLY A 224 17.39 -16.53 5.56
N GLY A 225 16.40 -17.21 6.14
CA GLY A 225 16.58 -18.49 6.86
C GLY A 225 17.01 -19.63 5.96
N PHE A 226 16.56 -19.66 4.70
CA PHE A 226 16.94 -20.70 3.72
C PHE A 226 18.44 -20.75 3.39
N ARG A 227 19.17 -19.67 3.67
CA ARG A 227 20.63 -19.60 3.44
C ARG A 227 21.44 -20.28 4.54
N LEU A 228 20.97 -20.25 5.79
CA LEU A 228 21.66 -20.85 6.93
C LEU A 228 21.62 -22.38 6.87
N GLU A 229 20.53 -22.98 6.43
CA GLU A 229 20.41 -24.43 6.28
C GLU A 229 21.25 -24.98 5.11
N ARG A 230 21.39 -24.25 3.99
CA ARG A 230 22.26 -24.67 2.88
C ARG A 230 23.75 -24.59 3.22
N GLY A 231 24.18 -23.57 3.98
CA GLY A 231 25.58 -23.43 4.44
C GLY A 231 26.00 -24.56 5.35
N ASN A 232 25.09 -25.04 6.20
CA ASN A 232 25.38 -26.10 7.16
C ASN A 232 25.38 -27.49 6.51
N ARG A 233 24.66 -27.72 5.41
CA ARG A 233 24.69 -28.99 4.65
C ARG A 233 25.91 -29.15 3.74
N SER A 234 26.54 -28.05 3.29
CA SER A 234 27.75 -28.09 2.47
C SER A 234 28.99 -28.33 3.29
N SER A 235 28.99 -27.98 4.59
CA SER A 235 30.12 -28.24 5.52
C SER A 235 30.09 -29.65 6.16
N GLN A 236 29.05 -30.45 5.91
CA GLN A 236 28.89 -31.81 6.45
C GLN A 236 29.04 -32.92 5.39
N ARG A 237 29.54 -32.59 4.19
CA ARG A 237 29.94 -33.65 3.23
C ARG A 237 31.42 -33.97 3.43
N PRO A 238 31.76 -35.21 3.78
CA PRO A 238 33.13 -35.69 3.91
C PRO A 238 33.90 -35.65 2.59
#